data_71d2cce78671de853d0b288dcf0e82d5
#
_entry.id   71d2cce78671de853d0b288dcf0e82d5
#
_cell.length_a   1.000
_cell.length_b   1.000
_cell.length_c   1.000
_cell.angle_alpha   90.00
_cell.angle_beta   90.00
_cell.angle_gamma   90.00
#
_symmetry.space_group_name_H-M   'P 1'
#
loop_
_entity.id
_entity.type
_entity.pdbx_description
1 polymer ?
#
loop_
_entity_poly.entity_id
_entity_poly.type
_entity_poly.pdbx_seq_one_letter_code
_entity_poly.pdbx_strand_id
1 'polypeptide(L)'
;VCISINEVVCHGIPDDGKLLKDGDIVNIDVTVIKDDFHGDTSKMFIVGKPTILGERLCRITQESLYLALKMVKPGINLRAIGAAIQKYVEAEGFSVVREYCGHGIGRGFHEEPQVLHYDSPETNVVLKPGMTFTIEPMVNAGKKEIRSMKDGWTVKTKDRSLSAQYEHTIVVTDNGCEILTLRKDDAIPAII
;
A
#
# COMPACT_ATOMS: atom_id res chain seq x y z
N VAL A 1 6.10 -10.34 9.52
CA VAL A 1 5.15 -10.67 8.45
C VAL A 1 3.74 -10.45 8.97
N CYS A 2 2.92 -9.71 8.22
CA CYS A 2 1.47 -9.62 8.43
C CYS A 2 0.73 -10.36 7.32
N ILE A 3 -0.41 -10.99 7.66
CA ILE A 3 -1.29 -11.67 6.70
C ILE A 3 -2.70 -11.13 6.89
N SER A 4 -3.15 -10.30 5.96
CA SER A 4 -4.42 -9.60 6.01
C SER A 4 -5.39 -10.16 4.97
N ILE A 5 -6.53 -10.70 5.42
CA ILE A 5 -7.49 -11.43 4.58
C ILE A 5 -8.79 -10.62 4.49
N ASN A 6 -9.30 -10.41 3.27
CA ASN A 6 -10.59 -9.81 2.96
C ASN A 6 -10.80 -8.41 3.59
N GLU A 7 -11.60 -8.31 4.66
CA GLU A 7 -11.89 -7.06 5.35
C GLU A 7 -10.77 -6.58 6.29
N VAL A 8 -9.68 -7.33 6.41
CA VAL A 8 -8.49 -6.91 7.17
C VAL A 8 -7.69 -5.95 6.31
N VAL A 9 -7.54 -4.71 6.78
CA VAL A 9 -6.85 -3.63 6.06
C VAL A 9 -5.34 -3.81 6.11
N CYS A 10 -4.80 -3.99 7.33
CA CYS A 10 -3.38 -4.22 7.59
C CYS A 10 -3.19 -4.89 8.94
N HIS A 11 -1.95 -5.24 9.25
CA HIS A 11 -1.54 -5.81 10.54
C HIS A 11 -2.29 -7.11 10.90
N GLY A 12 -2.72 -7.88 9.90
CA GLY A 12 -3.33 -9.18 10.14
C GLY A 12 -2.32 -10.14 10.79
N ILE A 13 -2.71 -10.72 11.95
CA ILE A 13 -1.87 -11.69 12.65
C ILE A 13 -2.01 -13.05 11.97
N PRO A 14 -0.89 -13.69 11.54
CA PRO A 14 -0.92 -15.07 11.03
C PRO A 14 -1.56 -16.02 12.05
N ASP A 15 -2.44 -16.90 11.59
CA ASP A 15 -3.21 -17.80 12.42
C ASP A 15 -3.41 -19.15 11.70
N ASP A 16 -2.82 -20.22 12.24
CA ASP A 16 -2.88 -21.56 11.67
C ASP A 16 -4.32 -22.15 11.66
N GLY A 17 -5.20 -21.64 12.53
CA GLY A 17 -6.61 -22.02 12.55
C GLY A 17 -7.44 -21.38 11.45
N LYS A 18 -6.91 -20.41 10.72
CA LYS A 18 -7.64 -19.65 9.70
C LYS A 18 -7.37 -20.17 8.31
N LEU A 19 -8.20 -21.11 7.86
CA LEU A 19 -8.10 -21.67 6.52
C LEU A 19 -8.59 -20.69 5.44
N LEU A 20 -7.80 -20.52 4.38
CA LEU A 20 -8.16 -19.75 3.20
C LEU A 20 -9.25 -20.47 2.38
N LYS A 21 -10.08 -19.70 1.71
CA LYS A 21 -11.21 -20.18 0.90
C LYS A 21 -11.12 -19.61 -0.52
N ASP A 22 -11.73 -20.31 -1.45
CA ASP A 22 -11.91 -19.81 -2.82
C ASP A 22 -12.52 -18.41 -2.82
N GLY A 23 -11.91 -17.49 -3.55
CA GLY A 23 -12.33 -16.10 -3.65
C GLY A 23 -11.75 -15.17 -2.59
N ASP A 24 -11.04 -15.68 -1.57
CA ASP A 24 -10.34 -14.82 -0.61
C ASP A 24 -9.25 -13.99 -1.30
N ILE A 25 -9.15 -12.73 -0.93
CA ILE A 25 -8.02 -11.87 -1.24
C ILE A 25 -7.13 -11.73 -0.01
N VAL A 26 -5.83 -11.89 -0.19
CA VAL A 26 -4.86 -11.97 0.91
C VAL A 26 -3.72 -11.01 0.64
N ASN A 27 -3.49 -10.06 1.53
CA ASN A 27 -2.26 -9.27 1.56
C ASN A 27 -1.22 -10.02 2.40
N ILE A 28 -0.04 -10.18 1.86
CA ILE A 28 1.15 -10.62 2.59
C ILE A 28 2.14 -9.47 2.59
N ASP A 29 2.47 -9.02 3.78
CA ASP A 29 3.31 -7.88 4.06
C ASP A 29 4.55 -8.33 4.83
N VAL A 30 5.73 -8.00 4.30
CA VAL A 30 7.01 -8.53 4.75
C VAL A 30 8.04 -7.43 4.89
N THR A 31 8.47 -7.19 6.12
CA THR A 31 9.63 -6.36 6.42
C THR A 31 10.84 -7.25 6.70
N VAL A 32 11.97 -6.91 6.14
CA VAL A 32 13.27 -7.57 6.38
C VAL A 32 14.31 -6.54 6.79
N ILE A 33 15.30 -7.00 7.54
CA ILE A 33 16.48 -6.21 7.92
C ILE A 33 17.71 -6.90 7.32
N LYS A 34 18.51 -6.16 6.57
CA LYS A 34 19.78 -6.62 6.03
C LYS A 34 20.83 -5.53 6.19
N ASP A 35 21.96 -5.85 6.78
CA ASP A 35 23.10 -4.94 7.00
C ASP A 35 22.64 -3.62 7.66
N ASP A 36 21.78 -3.72 8.68
CA ASP A 36 21.13 -2.63 9.43
C ASP A 36 20.15 -1.76 8.64
N PHE A 37 19.76 -2.13 7.44
CA PHE A 37 18.75 -1.44 6.66
C PHE A 37 17.47 -2.26 6.55
N HIS A 38 16.32 -1.56 6.64
CA HIS A 38 15.00 -2.14 6.46
C HIS A 38 14.59 -2.09 4.98
N GLY A 39 13.88 -3.12 4.56
CA GLY A 39 13.15 -3.13 3.30
C GLY A 39 11.76 -3.68 3.56
N ASP A 40 10.74 -3.01 3.04
CA ASP A 40 9.34 -3.31 3.29
C ASP A 40 8.55 -3.44 1.99
N THR A 41 7.69 -4.44 1.92
CA THR A 41 6.89 -4.68 0.73
C THR A 41 5.68 -5.54 1.00
N SER A 42 4.57 -5.24 0.36
CA SER A 42 3.38 -6.08 0.40
C SER A 42 2.79 -6.37 -0.98
N LYS A 43 2.07 -7.48 -1.08
CA LYS A 43 1.42 -7.94 -2.31
C LYS A 43 0.11 -8.64 -2.00
N MET A 44 -0.87 -8.44 -2.89
CA MET A 44 -2.12 -9.20 -2.85
C MET A 44 -2.00 -10.52 -3.59
N PHE A 45 -2.63 -11.54 -3.02
CA PHE A 45 -2.84 -12.86 -3.61
C PHE A 45 -4.33 -13.16 -3.64
N ILE A 46 -4.79 -13.83 -4.69
CA ILE A 46 -6.17 -14.28 -4.81
C ILE A 46 -6.18 -15.80 -4.71
N VAL A 47 -6.99 -16.34 -3.81
CA VAL A 47 -7.10 -17.76 -3.58
C VAL A 47 -8.12 -18.36 -4.55
N GLY A 48 -7.70 -19.32 -5.36
CA GLY A 48 -8.56 -20.02 -6.30
C GLY A 48 -9.24 -19.07 -7.30
N LYS A 49 -10.56 -19.17 -7.45
CA LYS A 49 -11.32 -18.35 -8.39
C LYS A 49 -11.69 -16.99 -7.79
N PRO A 50 -11.24 -15.86 -8.37
CA PRO A 50 -11.52 -14.53 -7.86
C PRO A 50 -13.02 -14.21 -7.91
N THR A 51 -13.47 -13.39 -6.93
CA THR A 51 -14.72 -12.64 -7.10
C THR A 51 -14.46 -11.43 -8.00
N ILE A 52 -15.45 -11.01 -8.78
CA ILE A 52 -15.33 -9.82 -9.65
C ILE A 52 -14.89 -8.58 -8.85
N LEU A 53 -15.46 -8.39 -7.65
CA LEU A 53 -15.12 -7.27 -6.78
C LEU A 53 -13.69 -7.38 -6.24
N GLY A 54 -13.28 -8.56 -5.76
CA GLY A 54 -11.94 -8.79 -5.22
C GLY A 54 -10.84 -8.58 -6.26
N GLU A 55 -11.03 -9.15 -7.46
CA GLU A 55 -10.09 -8.96 -8.58
C GLU A 55 -9.96 -7.49 -8.98
N ARG A 56 -11.11 -6.79 -9.14
CA ARG A 56 -11.12 -5.38 -9.48
C ARG A 56 -10.44 -4.53 -8.40
N LEU A 57 -10.73 -4.78 -7.12
CA LEU A 57 -10.12 -4.07 -6.00
C LEU A 57 -8.59 -4.25 -5.99
N CYS A 58 -8.11 -5.49 -6.09
CA CYS A 58 -6.67 -5.77 -6.16
C CYS A 58 -6.01 -5.07 -7.34
N ARG A 59 -6.61 -5.11 -8.53
CA ARG A 59 -6.10 -4.45 -9.72
C ARG A 59 -6.00 -2.93 -9.54
N ILE A 60 -7.08 -2.27 -9.10
CA ILE A 60 -7.11 -0.82 -8.91
C ILE A 60 -6.12 -0.36 -7.85
N THR A 61 -5.97 -1.13 -6.76
CA THR A 61 -4.98 -0.84 -5.72
C THR A 61 -3.56 -0.92 -6.27
N GLN A 62 -3.24 -1.96 -7.04
CA GLN A 62 -1.94 -2.10 -7.68
C GLN A 62 -1.67 -0.96 -8.67
N GLU A 63 -2.63 -0.66 -9.54
CA GLU A 63 -2.54 0.43 -10.51
C GLU A 63 -2.30 1.77 -9.82
N SER A 64 -2.97 2.05 -8.69
CA SER A 64 -2.78 3.28 -7.92
C SER A 64 -1.36 3.43 -7.35
N LEU A 65 -0.74 2.32 -6.89
CA LEU A 65 0.66 2.29 -6.49
C LEU A 65 1.58 2.63 -7.66
N TYR A 66 1.42 1.97 -8.80
CA TYR A 66 2.30 2.20 -9.96
C TYR A 66 2.07 3.57 -10.61
N LEU A 67 0.85 4.13 -10.53
CA LEU A 67 0.59 5.53 -10.89
C LEU A 67 1.44 6.48 -10.03
N ALA A 68 1.46 6.26 -8.72
CA ALA A 68 2.28 7.01 -7.78
C ALA A 68 3.77 6.89 -8.10
N LEU A 69 4.26 5.67 -8.32
CA LEU A 69 5.67 5.39 -8.65
C LEU A 69 6.14 6.14 -9.91
N LYS A 70 5.29 6.22 -10.95
CA LYS A 70 5.60 6.99 -12.18
C LYS A 70 5.72 8.50 -11.94
N MET A 71 5.10 9.02 -10.88
CA MET A 71 5.17 10.44 -10.54
C MET A 71 6.42 10.79 -9.72
N VAL A 72 7.06 9.81 -9.09
CA VAL A 72 8.22 10.04 -8.21
C VAL A 72 9.41 10.53 -9.03
N LYS A 73 9.85 11.76 -8.74
CA LYS A 73 11.10 12.37 -9.25
C LYS A 73 11.45 13.58 -8.39
N PRO A 74 12.70 14.05 -8.43
CA PRO A 74 13.10 15.26 -7.74
C PRO A 74 12.20 16.47 -8.08
N GLY A 75 11.87 17.27 -7.07
CA GLY A 75 11.04 18.45 -7.20
C GLY A 75 9.52 18.21 -7.08
N ILE A 76 9.06 16.97 -7.11
CA ILE A 76 7.64 16.64 -6.86
C ILE A 76 7.36 16.74 -5.37
N ASN A 77 6.21 17.31 -5.01
CA ASN A 77 5.70 17.30 -3.66
C ASN A 77 4.91 16.01 -3.38
N LEU A 78 5.13 15.35 -2.24
CA LEU A 78 4.42 14.14 -1.81
C LEU A 78 2.90 14.31 -1.83
N ARG A 79 2.39 15.51 -1.54
CA ARG A 79 0.95 15.81 -1.66
C ARG A 79 0.39 15.50 -3.05
N ALA A 80 1.12 15.83 -4.11
CA ALA A 80 0.68 15.56 -5.47
C ALA A 80 0.53 14.06 -5.75
N ILE A 81 1.42 13.25 -5.17
CA ILE A 81 1.37 11.78 -5.26
C ILE A 81 0.13 11.25 -4.53
N GLY A 82 -0.08 11.67 -3.28
CA GLY A 82 -1.27 11.29 -2.50
C GLY A 82 -2.58 11.69 -3.17
N ALA A 83 -2.65 12.91 -3.71
CA ALA A 83 -3.81 13.40 -4.44
C ALA A 83 -4.10 12.58 -5.70
N ALA A 84 -3.07 12.15 -6.43
CA ALA A 84 -3.23 11.31 -7.61
C ALA A 84 -3.76 9.92 -7.27
N ILE A 85 -3.22 9.27 -6.22
CA ILE A 85 -3.73 8.00 -5.71
C ILE A 85 -5.21 8.13 -5.36
N GLN A 86 -5.56 9.11 -4.53
CA GLN A 86 -6.94 9.31 -4.10
C GLN A 86 -7.87 9.52 -5.28
N LYS A 87 -7.52 10.41 -6.20
CA LYS A 87 -8.34 10.71 -7.40
C LYS A 87 -8.58 9.46 -8.23
N TYR A 88 -7.55 8.65 -8.44
CA TYR A 88 -7.65 7.42 -9.23
C TYR A 88 -8.56 6.40 -8.55
N VAL A 89 -8.33 6.11 -7.28
CA VAL A 89 -9.08 5.13 -6.49
C VAL A 89 -10.56 5.53 -6.34
N GLU A 90 -10.84 6.81 -6.01
CA GLU A 90 -12.21 7.29 -5.81
C GLU A 90 -13.01 7.37 -7.12
N ALA A 91 -12.35 7.62 -8.27
CA ALA A 91 -12.99 7.55 -9.59
C ALA A 91 -13.49 6.14 -9.93
N GLU A 92 -12.84 5.11 -9.38
CA GLU A 92 -13.24 3.72 -9.50
C GLU A 92 -14.29 3.29 -8.46
N GLY A 93 -14.79 4.21 -7.64
CA GLY A 93 -15.81 3.96 -6.62
C GLY A 93 -15.32 3.27 -5.36
N PHE A 94 -14.01 3.28 -5.12
CA PHE A 94 -13.36 2.77 -3.92
C PHE A 94 -12.95 3.91 -2.98
N SER A 95 -12.42 3.60 -1.79
CA SER A 95 -12.01 4.59 -0.80
C SER A 95 -10.57 4.36 -0.35
N VAL A 96 -9.80 5.42 -0.18
CA VAL A 96 -8.45 5.37 0.40
C VAL A 96 -8.53 5.47 1.91
N VAL A 97 -7.85 4.56 2.63
CA VAL A 97 -7.67 4.63 4.09
C VAL A 97 -6.78 5.83 4.44
N ARG A 98 -7.09 6.52 5.54
CA ARG A 98 -6.42 7.78 5.93
C ARG A 98 -5.65 7.71 7.23
N GLU A 99 -5.89 6.72 8.05
CA GLU A 99 -5.28 6.54 9.37
C GLU A 99 -3.91 5.87 9.32
N TYR A 100 -3.56 5.31 8.15
CA TYR A 100 -2.26 4.70 7.87
C TYR A 100 -1.65 5.33 6.62
N CYS A 101 -0.33 5.32 6.55
CA CYS A 101 0.42 5.95 5.47
C CYS A 101 1.74 5.21 5.21
N GLY A 102 2.36 5.47 4.09
CA GLY A 102 3.75 5.12 3.85
C GLY A 102 4.69 5.99 4.69
N HIS A 103 5.93 5.63 4.73
CA HIS A 103 6.91 6.25 5.64
C HIS A 103 8.32 6.24 5.04
N GLY A 104 9.15 7.16 5.50
CA GLY A 104 10.59 7.06 5.30
C GLY A 104 11.09 5.74 5.88
N ILE A 105 12.09 5.15 5.26
CA ILE A 105 12.66 3.86 5.65
C ILE A 105 14.17 3.84 5.39
N GLY A 106 14.91 3.24 6.30
CA GLY A 106 16.35 3.14 6.19
C GLY A 106 16.91 2.31 7.32
N ARG A 107 17.71 2.91 8.21
CA ARG A 107 18.16 2.25 9.45
C ARG A 107 17.04 2.16 10.48
N GLY A 108 16.11 3.13 10.50
CA GLY A 108 14.84 3.04 11.19
C GLY A 108 13.81 2.34 10.33
N PHE A 109 12.89 1.60 10.95
CA PHE A 109 11.79 0.97 10.23
C PHE A 109 10.80 2.04 9.74
N HIS A 110 10.33 2.90 10.65
CA HIS A 110 9.48 4.04 10.32
C HIS A 110 10.25 5.33 10.59
N GLU A 111 10.54 6.06 9.53
CA GLU A 111 11.23 7.36 9.55
C GLU A 111 10.35 8.42 8.88
N GLU A 112 10.70 9.68 9.08
CA GLU A 112 10.13 10.76 8.25
C GLU A 112 10.62 10.65 6.79
N PRO A 113 9.81 11.06 5.81
CA PRO A 113 8.49 11.70 5.96
C PRO A 113 7.34 10.69 6.03
N GLN A 114 6.18 11.13 6.53
CA GLN A 114 4.92 10.43 6.29
C GLN A 114 4.51 10.59 4.82
N VAL A 115 4.10 9.48 4.21
CA VAL A 115 3.69 9.41 2.80
C VAL A 115 2.18 9.13 2.73
N LEU A 116 1.39 10.20 2.76
CA LEU A 116 -0.07 10.08 2.71
C LEU A 116 -0.53 9.67 1.30
N HIS A 117 -1.54 8.80 1.23
CA HIS A 117 -2.10 8.31 -0.03
C HIS A 117 -3.37 9.10 -0.46
N TYR A 118 -3.56 10.29 0.11
CA TYR A 118 -4.67 11.20 -0.20
C TYR A 118 -4.19 12.65 -0.17
N ASP A 119 -5.00 13.55 -0.71
CA ASP A 119 -4.72 14.99 -0.71
C ASP A 119 -4.81 15.56 0.71
N SER A 120 -3.67 16.00 1.25
CA SER A 120 -3.60 16.66 2.54
C SER A 120 -2.80 17.97 2.46
N PRO A 121 -3.37 19.11 2.87
CA PRO A 121 -2.65 20.38 2.87
C PRO A 121 -1.46 20.40 3.85
N GLU A 122 -1.41 19.48 4.80
CA GLU A 122 -0.32 19.35 5.78
C GLU A 122 0.93 18.72 5.17
N THR A 123 0.79 17.97 4.05
CA THR A 123 1.92 17.37 3.36
C THR A 123 2.67 18.43 2.55
N ASN A 124 3.88 18.76 2.95
CA ASN A 124 4.72 19.76 2.27
C ASN A 124 6.18 19.28 2.11
N VAL A 125 6.36 18.04 1.70
CA VAL A 125 7.70 17.47 1.46
C VAL A 125 7.95 17.42 -0.03
N VAL A 126 9.03 18.08 -0.45
CA VAL A 126 9.52 18.06 -1.83
C VAL A 126 10.61 16.99 -1.97
N LEU A 127 10.43 16.07 -2.90
CA LEU A 127 11.35 14.96 -3.13
C LEU A 127 12.72 15.42 -3.60
N LYS A 128 13.76 14.77 -3.07
CA LYS A 128 15.17 14.97 -3.42
C LYS A 128 15.82 13.62 -3.73
N PRO A 129 16.84 13.58 -4.60
CA PRO A 129 17.61 12.36 -4.84
C PRO A 129 18.15 11.77 -3.53
N GLY A 130 18.14 10.45 -3.42
CA GLY A 130 18.58 9.71 -2.24
C GLY A 130 17.53 9.51 -1.15
N MET A 131 16.37 10.16 -1.22
CA MET A 131 15.27 9.86 -0.28
C MET A 131 14.76 8.44 -0.50
N THR A 132 14.60 7.67 0.58
CA THR A 132 14.02 6.32 0.61
C THR A 132 12.74 6.32 1.43
N PHE A 133 11.67 5.76 0.90
CA PHE A 133 10.38 5.68 1.57
C PHE A 133 9.50 4.60 0.95
N THR A 134 8.41 4.23 1.63
CA THR A 134 7.39 3.32 1.12
C THR A 134 6.24 4.09 0.46
N ILE A 135 5.65 3.49 -0.55
CA ILE A 135 4.32 3.85 -1.06
C ILE A 135 3.47 2.59 -0.95
N GLU A 136 2.38 2.68 -0.20
CA GLU A 136 1.61 1.52 0.25
C GLU A 136 0.09 1.81 0.36
N PRO A 137 -0.58 2.22 -0.70
CA PRO A 137 -1.98 2.59 -0.63
C PRO A 137 -2.85 1.43 -0.14
N MET A 138 -3.62 1.69 0.93
CA MET A 138 -4.66 0.80 1.43
C MET A 138 -6.01 1.28 0.89
N VAL A 139 -6.71 0.40 0.17
CA VAL A 139 -7.94 0.72 -0.56
C VAL A 139 -9.07 -0.18 -0.10
N ASN A 140 -10.18 0.42 0.33
CA ASN A 140 -11.38 -0.28 0.75
C ASN A 140 -12.43 -0.30 -0.39
N ALA A 141 -13.09 -1.45 -0.57
CA ALA A 141 -14.19 -1.57 -1.53
C ALA A 141 -15.45 -0.78 -1.12
N GLY A 142 -15.57 -0.46 0.16
CA GLY A 142 -16.65 0.34 0.72
C GLY A 142 -16.15 1.69 1.22
N LYS A 143 -16.50 2.02 2.46
CA LYS A 143 -16.14 3.29 3.10
C LYS A 143 -14.71 3.27 3.62
N LYS A 144 -14.12 4.46 3.75
CA LYS A 144 -12.73 4.63 4.22
C LYS A 144 -12.51 4.32 5.70
N GLU A 145 -13.56 4.35 6.52
CA GLU A 145 -13.48 4.21 7.97
C GLU A 145 -13.03 2.80 8.35
N ILE A 146 -12.12 2.75 9.29
CA ILE A 146 -11.54 1.53 9.83
C ILE A 146 -11.84 1.35 11.32
N ARG A 147 -11.44 0.24 11.88
CA ARG A 147 -11.46 -0.05 13.31
C ARG A 147 -10.27 -0.93 13.71
N SER A 148 -9.62 -0.58 14.79
CA SER A 148 -8.65 -1.45 15.44
C SER A 148 -9.38 -2.54 16.24
N MET A 149 -8.84 -3.74 16.21
CA MET A 149 -9.38 -4.88 16.92
C MET A 149 -8.89 -4.92 18.38
N LYS A 150 -9.52 -5.79 19.19
CA LYS A 150 -9.20 -5.92 20.63
C LYS A 150 -7.80 -6.47 20.89
N ASP A 151 -7.17 -7.09 19.91
CA ASP A 151 -5.78 -7.55 19.98
C ASP A 151 -4.76 -6.40 19.97
N GLY A 152 -5.22 -5.16 19.75
CA GLY A 152 -4.40 -3.96 19.73
C GLY A 152 -3.53 -3.81 18.48
N TRP A 153 -3.70 -4.68 17.48
CA TRP A 153 -2.87 -4.74 16.29
C TRP A 153 -3.66 -4.80 14.99
N THR A 154 -4.52 -5.81 14.83
CA THR A 154 -5.30 -6.03 13.61
C THR A 154 -6.24 -4.87 13.31
N VAL A 155 -6.23 -4.41 12.08
CA VAL A 155 -7.10 -3.33 11.58
C VAL A 155 -8.07 -3.88 10.54
N LYS A 156 -9.36 -3.54 10.68
CA LYS A 156 -10.41 -3.97 9.76
C LYS A 156 -11.21 -2.78 9.23
N THR A 157 -11.80 -2.95 8.05
CA THR A 157 -12.82 -2.01 7.57
C THR A 157 -14.02 -1.97 8.54
N LYS A 158 -14.56 -0.77 8.78
CA LYS A 158 -15.66 -0.61 9.72
C LYS A 158 -16.97 -1.20 9.19
N ASP A 159 -17.18 -1.14 7.89
CA ASP A 159 -18.34 -1.66 7.17
C ASP A 159 -18.21 -3.13 6.72
N ARG A 160 -17.07 -3.78 7.01
CA ARG A 160 -16.74 -5.16 6.63
C ARG A 160 -16.55 -5.34 5.11
N SER A 161 -16.35 -4.29 4.37
CA SER A 161 -15.98 -4.37 2.95
C SER A 161 -14.57 -4.93 2.78
N LEU A 162 -14.27 -5.47 1.59
CA LEU A 162 -12.93 -5.92 1.23
C LEU A 162 -11.94 -4.77 1.29
N SER A 163 -10.69 -5.06 1.64
CA SER A 163 -9.56 -4.14 1.58
C SER A 163 -8.39 -4.78 0.85
N ALA A 164 -7.64 -3.99 0.11
CA ALA A 164 -6.42 -4.42 -0.58
C ALA A 164 -5.30 -3.42 -0.34
N GLN A 165 -4.05 -3.90 -0.35
CA GLN A 165 -2.84 -3.10 -0.23
C GLN A 165 -1.75 -3.67 -1.14
N TYR A 166 -0.99 -2.79 -1.77
CA TYR A 166 0.28 -3.11 -2.40
C TYR A 166 1.33 -2.12 -1.93
N GLU A 167 2.56 -2.57 -1.81
CA GLU A 167 3.62 -1.74 -1.29
C GLU A 167 4.95 -2.01 -1.97
N HIS A 168 5.71 -0.94 -2.13
CA HIS A 168 7.12 -0.98 -2.46
C HIS A 168 7.92 0.03 -1.65
N THR A 169 9.13 -0.39 -1.24
CA THR A 169 10.21 0.51 -0.85
C THR A 169 10.90 1.04 -2.11
N ILE A 170 11.12 2.33 -2.16
CA ILE A 170 11.77 2.99 -3.29
C ILE A 170 12.89 3.93 -2.85
N VAL A 171 13.77 4.26 -3.79
CA VAL A 171 14.71 5.37 -3.67
C VAL A 171 14.47 6.38 -4.80
N VAL A 172 14.47 7.68 -4.48
CA VAL A 172 14.42 8.75 -5.48
C VAL A 172 15.78 8.85 -6.17
N THR A 173 15.78 8.73 -7.48
CA THR A 173 16.98 8.92 -8.32
C THR A 173 17.03 10.34 -8.88
N ASP A 174 18.06 10.68 -9.65
CA ASP A 174 18.18 11.99 -10.30
C ASP A 174 17.03 12.29 -11.28
N ASN A 175 16.42 11.25 -11.88
CA ASN A 175 15.43 11.40 -12.95
C ASN A 175 14.07 10.71 -12.68
N GLY A 176 13.92 10.01 -11.55
CA GLY A 176 12.73 9.23 -11.23
C GLY A 176 12.87 8.51 -9.91
N CYS A 177 12.52 7.23 -9.88
CA CYS A 177 12.77 6.35 -8.74
C CYS A 177 13.23 4.96 -9.17
N GLU A 178 13.90 4.28 -8.26
CA GLU A 178 14.17 2.85 -8.33
C GLU A 178 13.33 2.11 -7.30
N ILE A 179 12.70 1.02 -7.72
CA ILE A 179 11.92 0.16 -6.82
C ILE A 179 12.87 -0.87 -6.22
N LEU A 180 13.22 -0.72 -4.94
CA LEU A 180 14.19 -1.57 -4.26
C LEU A 180 13.62 -2.97 -3.94
N THR A 181 12.31 -3.10 -3.85
CA THR A 181 11.59 -4.33 -3.54
C THR A 181 10.87 -4.94 -4.74
N LEU A 182 11.28 -4.60 -5.97
CA LEU A 182 10.70 -5.17 -7.18
C LEU A 182 11.00 -6.68 -7.25
N ARG A 183 9.95 -7.48 -7.36
CA ARG A 183 10.04 -8.95 -7.49
C ARG A 183 10.12 -9.36 -8.95
N LYS A 184 10.75 -10.52 -9.23
CA LYS A 184 10.91 -11.05 -10.59
C LYS A 184 9.57 -11.36 -11.27
N ASP A 185 8.54 -11.66 -10.49
CA ASP A 185 7.19 -12.03 -10.92
C ASP A 185 6.18 -10.88 -10.85
N ASP A 186 6.66 -9.66 -10.56
CA ASP A 186 5.76 -8.50 -10.54
C ASP A 186 5.32 -8.12 -11.95
N ALA A 187 4.01 -8.22 -12.18
CA ALA A 187 3.37 -7.65 -13.35
C ALA A 187 3.19 -6.14 -13.14
N ILE A 188 4.04 -5.35 -13.82
CA ILE A 188 3.91 -3.88 -13.79
C ILE A 188 2.72 -3.50 -14.66
N PRO A 189 1.64 -2.89 -14.09
CA PRO A 189 0.49 -2.48 -14.87
C PRO A 189 0.84 -1.49 -15.97
N ALA A 190 0.29 -1.69 -17.15
CA ALA A 190 0.29 -0.68 -18.20
C ALA A 190 -0.71 0.43 -17.80
N ILE A 191 -0.25 1.41 -17.04
CA ILE A 191 -1.07 2.57 -16.65
C ILE A 191 -0.96 3.59 -17.77
N ILE A 192 -2.09 3.94 -18.33
CA ILE A 192 -2.24 4.94 -19.38
C ILE A 192 -2.10 6.35 -18.82
#